data_a03cf07235dec90fe2869e1bdd6db6e2
#
_entry.id   a03cf07235dec90fe2869e1bdd6db6e2
#
_cell.length_a   1.000
_cell.length_b   1.000
_cell.length_c   1.000
_cell.angle_alpha   90.00
_cell.angle_beta   90.00
_cell.angle_gamma   90.00
#
_symmetry.space_group_name_H-M   'P 1'
#
loop_
_entity.id
_entity.type
_entity.pdbx_description
1 polymer ?
#
loop_
_entity_poly.entity_id
_entity_poly.type
_entity_poly.pdbx_seq_one_letter_code
_entity_poly.pdbx_strand_id
1 'polypeptide(L)'
;MVLSMEIRQLIVAYARSKGDICALAQVSRDFQVVAERFLYSTLDLSGTDATISVCNVLASQPRVAAYVEILTIAVRDEETAGEEELSPHLPEEYWRSMGAGLRSTHRLMRLTIQVDYIGHSHHAWVLDRCQFKLRTFHCDLAWDDHLVGFLNDQDELEDLYILDFPYPVDAEHPTSTEPQRPLSPPPPPVRRVVSPVPRAGSLPKLSILECPTTDAVSALVPGRPITRVKTCFATSDIETKRRELTALFVNLRLSARPLLSLDLGDSSYNTDCTLNFLRHCVSANRTMDNVRYLGTLALPVDGREVWILPSHCFFFAYLIIMF
;
A
#
# COMPACT_ATOMS: atom_id res chain seq x y z
N MET A 1 28.41 16.60 38.12
CA MET A 1 28.17 15.20 37.69
C MET A 1 27.54 15.22 36.30
N VAL A 2 28.20 14.67 35.28
CA VAL A 2 27.66 14.66 33.91
C VAL A 2 26.98 13.31 33.71
N LEU A 3 25.70 13.30 33.38
CA LEU A 3 24.97 12.07 33.07
C LEU A 3 25.48 11.48 31.75
N SER A 4 25.61 10.15 31.68
CA SER A 4 25.96 9.49 30.41
C SER A 4 24.83 9.59 29.39
N MET A 5 25.14 9.37 28.12
CA MET A 5 24.14 9.44 27.04
C MET A 5 23.00 8.42 27.25
N GLU A 6 23.34 7.21 27.68
CA GLU A 6 22.42 6.13 27.95
C GLU A 6 21.44 6.48 29.06
N ILE A 7 21.90 7.12 30.14
CA ILE A 7 21.01 7.55 31.23
C ILE A 7 20.04 8.64 30.75
N ARG A 8 20.52 9.59 29.93
CA ARG A 8 19.64 10.62 29.34
C ARG A 8 18.60 10.00 28.43
N GLN A 9 18.99 9.02 27.60
CA GLN A 9 18.06 8.29 26.75
C GLN A 9 16.98 7.56 27.58
N LEU A 10 17.37 6.91 28.66
CA LEU A 10 16.41 6.27 29.57
C LEU A 10 15.46 7.31 30.19
N ILE A 11 15.97 8.44 30.68
CA ILE A 11 15.13 9.50 31.27
C ILE A 11 14.10 10.00 30.26
N VAL A 12 14.52 10.27 29.01
CA VAL A 12 13.61 10.71 27.95
C VAL A 12 12.61 9.61 27.58
N ALA A 13 13.03 8.35 27.50
CA ALA A 13 12.15 7.24 27.19
C ALA A 13 11.10 6.97 28.28
N TYR A 14 11.37 7.30 29.53
CA TYR A 14 10.42 7.22 30.64
C TYR A 14 9.54 8.46 30.80
N ALA A 15 9.76 9.52 30.05
CA ALA A 15 8.86 10.67 30.04
C ALA A 15 7.48 10.27 29.51
N ARG A 16 6.43 10.66 30.24
CA ARG A 16 5.06 10.17 29.97
C ARG A 16 4.33 10.95 28.89
N SER A 17 4.77 12.15 28.60
CA SER A 17 4.10 13.01 27.62
C SER A 17 5.11 13.71 26.70
N LYS A 18 4.65 14.09 25.49
CA LYS A 18 5.46 14.94 24.59
C LYS A 18 5.84 16.27 25.25
N GLY A 19 4.97 16.83 26.11
CA GLY A 19 5.26 18.05 26.87
C GLY A 19 6.45 17.89 27.83
N ASP A 20 6.55 16.76 28.55
CA ASP A 20 7.68 16.46 29.42
C ASP A 20 8.99 16.33 28.62
N ILE A 21 8.92 15.70 27.44
CA ILE A 21 10.09 15.58 26.55
C ILE A 21 10.52 16.96 26.04
N CYS A 22 9.57 17.84 25.69
CA CYS A 22 9.88 19.22 25.31
C CYS A 22 10.50 20.01 26.47
N ALA A 23 10.04 19.80 27.70
CA ALA A 23 10.65 20.41 28.89
C ALA A 23 12.08 19.90 29.10
N LEU A 24 12.32 18.58 28.94
CA LEU A 24 13.67 18.00 29.02
C LEU A 24 14.60 18.58 27.94
N ALA A 25 14.10 18.85 26.73
CA ALA A 25 14.89 19.47 25.67
C ALA A 25 15.43 20.87 26.05
N GLN A 26 14.78 21.56 26.98
CA GLN A 26 15.18 22.89 27.44
C GLN A 26 16.19 22.87 28.60
N VAL A 27 16.41 21.71 29.23
CA VAL A 27 17.29 21.58 30.40
C VAL A 27 18.79 21.76 30.03
N SER A 28 19.21 21.17 28.92
CA SER A 28 20.58 21.29 28.42
C SER A 28 20.70 20.88 26.96
N ARG A 29 21.79 21.27 26.28
CA ARG A 29 22.06 20.84 24.88
C ARG A 29 22.11 19.32 24.74
N ASP A 30 22.65 18.62 25.72
CA ASP A 30 22.75 17.17 25.71
C ASP A 30 21.37 16.50 25.82
N PHE A 31 20.48 17.03 26.66
CA PHE A 31 19.08 16.58 26.72
C PHE A 31 18.30 16.99 25.47
N GLN A 32 18.58 18.16 24.91
CA GLN A 32 17.95 18.61 23.66
C GLN A 32 18.19 17.60 22.54
N VAL A 33 19.44 17.16 22.33
CA VAL A 33 19.76 16.19 21.27
C VAL A 33 18.98 14.88 21.43
N VAL A 34 18.89 14.36 22.66
CA VAL A 34 18.18 13.11 22.94
C VAL A 34 16.67 13.28 22.80
N ALA A 35 16.14 14.35 23.35
CA ALA A 35 14.71 14.66 23.33
C ALA A 35 14.22 14.93 21.90
N GLU A 36 14.94 15.72 21.11
CA GLU A 36 14.61 15.98 19.70
C GLU A 36 14.64 14.68 18.88
N ARG A 37 15.66 13.83 19.05
CA ARG A 37 15.67 12.54 18.37
C ARG A 37 14.42 11.72 18.71
N PHE A 38 14.01 11.71 19.96
CA PHE A 38 12.82 10.97 20.40
C PHE A 38 11.52 11.58 19.84
N LEU A 39 11.41 12.92 19.85
CA LEU A 39 10.24 13.62 19.34
C LEU A 39 10.04 13.48 17.83
N TYR A 40 11.14 13.49 17.07
CA TYR A 40 11.11 13.53 15.62
C TYR A 40 11.34 12.17 14.96
N SER A 41 11.77 11.13 15.70
CA SER A 41 11.99 9.80 15.11
C SER A 41 10.73 9.19 14.50
N THR A 42 9.56 9.49 15.09
CA THR A 42 8.26 9.04 14.61
C THR A 42 7.31 10.22 14.56
N LEU A 43 6.89 10.54 13.35
CA LEU A 43 5.94 11.62 13.07
C LEU A 43 4.65 11.05 12.50
N ASP A 44 3.54 11.45 13.10
CA ASP A 44 2.19 11.17 12.63
C ASP A 44 1.49 12.52 12.40
N LEU A 45 1.26 12.84 11.13
CA LEU A 45 0.74 14.11 10.67
C LEU A 45 -0.67 13.91 10.16
N SER A 46 -1.61 14.49 10.86
CA SER A 46 -3.02 14.55 10.45
C SER A 46 -3.42 15.99 10.17
N GLY A 47 -4.15 16.19 9.08
CA GLY A 47 -4.61 17.52 8.66
C GLY A 47 -3.60 18.33 7.84
N THR A 48 -4.13 19.26 7.06
CA THR A 48 -3.39 20.03 6.05
C THR A 48 -2.36 20.96 6.65
N ASP A 49 -2.77 21.81 7.61
CA ASP A 49 -1.91 22.86 8.17
C ASP A 49 -0.76 22.28 8.99
N ALA A 50 -1.03 21.23 9.76
CA ALA A 50 0.00 20.53 10.54
C ALA A 50 1.06 19.90 9.61
N THR A 51 0.62 19.28 8.53
CA THR A 51 1.51 18.68 7.53
C THR A 51 2.39 19.73 6.87
N ILE A 52 1.81 20.85 6.39
CA ILE A 52 2.56 21.96 5.79
C ILE A 52 3.60 22.48 6.78
N SER A 53 3.19 22.78 8.01
CA SER A 53 4.06 23.36 9.03
C SER A 53 5.24 22.44 9.36
N VAL A 54 4.99 21.16 9.62
CA VAL A 54 6.05 20.20 9.96
C VAL A 54 6.96 19.94 8.75
N CYS A 55 6.43 19.76 7.56
CA CYS A 55 7.23 19.57 6.36
C CYS A 55 8.15 20.76 6.07
N ASN A 56 7.69 22.01 6.30
CA ASN A 56 8.50 23.21 6.18
C ASN A 56 9.62 23.23 7.23
N VAL A 57 9.37 22.77 8.46
CA VAL A 57 10.41 22.63 9.49
C VAL A 57 11.46 21.59 9.04
N LEU A 58 11.02 20.43 8.54
CA LEU A 58 11.92 19.40 8.04
C LEU A 58 12.77 19.90 6.87
N ALA A 59 12.18 20.65 5.94
CA ALA A 59 12.89 21.23 4.80
C ALA A 59 13.93 22.28 5.22
N SER A 60 13.63 23.08 6.25
CA SER A 60 14.51 24.16 6.72
C SER A 60 15.54 23.74 7.76
N GLN A 61 15.34 22.59 8.43
CA GLN A 61 16.20 22.09 9.50
C GLN A 61 16.71 20.66 9.24
N PRO A 62 17.75 20.51 8.43
CA PRO A 62 18.29 19.18 8.06
C PRO A 62 18.69 18.32 9.27
N ARG A 63 19.10 18.96 10.37
CA ARG A 63 19.45 18.27 11.62
C ARG A 63 18.25 17.53 12.21
N VAL A 64 17.07 18.15 12.19
CA VAL A 64 15.82 17.56 12.68
C VAL A 64 15.33 16.50 11.71
N ALA A 65 15.35 16.80 10.43
CA ALA A 65 14.97 15.86 9.37
C ALA A 65 15.79 14.55 9.42
N ALA A 66 17.07 14.62 9.83
CA ALA A 66 17.93 13.44 9.99
C ALA A 66 17.51 12.50 11.13
N TYR A 67 16.60 12.91 12.02
CA TYR A 67 16.08 12.04 13.06
C TYR A 67 14.84 11.24 12.63
N VAL A 68 14.17 11.63 11.54
CA VAL A 68 12.91 11.02 11.10
C VAL A 68 13.18 9.63 10.51
N GLU A 69 12.64 8.62 11.16
CA GLU A 69 12.74 7.21 10.76
C GLU A 69 11.37 6.65 10.30
N ILE A 70 10.28 7.18 10.88
CA ILE A 70 8.90 6.79 10.55
C ILE A 70 8.09 8.06 10.33
N LEU A 71 7.40 8.13 9.20
CA LEU A 71 6.53 9.25 8.85
C LEU A 71 5.20 8.73 8.32
N THR A 72 4.13 9.11 8.99
CA THR A 72 2.75 8.91 8.54
C THR A 72 2.14 10.27 8.20
N ILE A 73 1.57 10.38 7.02
CA ILE A 73 0.84 11.56 6.55
C ILE A 73 -0.55 11.07 6.16
N ALA A 74 -1.56 11.52 6.91
CA ALA A 74 -2.95 11.17 6.65
C ALA A 74 -3.81 12.43 6.63
N VAL A 75 -4.68 12.55 5.65
CA VAL A 75 -5.74 13.55 5.65
C VAL A 75 -7.03 12.83 5.99
N ARG A 76 -7.56 13.08 7.19
CA ARG A 76 -8.85 12.53 7.62
C ARG A 76 -9.84 13.69 7.69
N ASP A 77 -10.91 13.58 6.96
CA ASP A 77 -12.03 14.51 7.04
C ASP A 77 -12.86 14.21 8.30
N GLU A 78 -12.34 14.55 9.48
CA GLU A 78 -13.11 14.43 10.73
C GLU A 78 -14.21 15.49 10.86
N GLU A 79 -14.22 16.54 10.02
CA GLU A 79 -15.10 17.70 10.20
C GLU A 79 -16.26 17.83 9.19
N THR A 80 -16.38 16.96 8.20
CA THR A 80 -17.47 17.05 7.21
C THR A 80 -18.41 15.84 7.23
N ALA A 81 -18.93 15.49 8.40
CA ALA A 81 -20.09 14.58 8.52
C ALA A 81 -21.41 15.30 8.19
N GLY A 82 -21.44 16.14 7.17
CA GLY A 82 -22.61 16.89 6.76
C GLY A 82 -22.52 17.34 5.32
N GLU A 83 -23.33 16.66 4.48
CA GLU A 83 -23.74 17.06 3.14
C GLU A 83 -22.73 16.96 1.99
N GLU A 84 -23.12 16.25 0.97
CA GLU A 84 -22.72 16.14 -0.44
C GLU A 84 -21.82 17.29 -1.01
N GLU A 85 -20.65 17.58 -0.48
CA GLU A 85 -19.74 18.52 -1.13
C GLU A 85 -18.45 17.84 -1.55
N LEU A 86 -18.18 18.00 -2.86
CA LEU A 86 -16.97 17.73 -3.62
C LEU A 86 -15.72 17.69 -2.72
N SER A 87 -15.04 16.55 -2.75
CA SER A 87 -13.77 16.31 -2.06
C SER A 87 -12.88 17.55 -2.08
N PRO A 88 -12.52 18.16 -0.93
CA PRO A 88 -11.75 19.38 -0.90
C PRO A 88 -10.38 19.13 -1.57
N HIS A 89 -10.08 19.86 -2.63
CA HIS A 89 -8.77 19.80 -3.26
C HIS A 89 -7.71 20.32 -2.28
N LEU A 90 -6.74 19.48 -1.95
CA LEU A 90 -5.58 19.90 -1.18
C LEU A 90 -4.82 20.98 -1.94
N PRO A 91 -4.39 22.08 -1.28
CA PRO A 91 -3.70 23.16 -1.93
C PRO A 91 -2.34 22.69 -2.46
N GLU A 92 -1.90 23.28 -3.57
CA GLU A 92 -0.60 22.98 -4.17
C GLU A 92 0.57 23.17 -3.18
N GLU A 93 0.43 24.08 -2.23
CA GLU A 93 1.39 24.31 -1.15
C GLU A 93 1.60 23.07 -0.27
N TYR A 94 0.52 22.32 0.00
CA TYR A 94 0.58 21.05 0.76
C TYR A 94 1.55 20.06 0.09
N TRP A 95 1.38 19.85 -1.19
CA TRP A 95 2.21 18.91 -1.96
C TRP A 95 3.67 19.38 -2.07
N ARG A 96 3.86 20.69 -2.31
CA ARG A 96 5.21 21.29 -2.38
C ARG A 96 5.95 21.16 -1.06
N SER A 97 5.29 21.47 0.04
CA SER A 97 5.85 21.36 1.39
C SER A 97 6.19 19.92 1.72
N MET A 98 5.26 18.98 1.42
CA MET A 98 5.51 17.54 1.59
C MET A 98 6.73 17.10 0.81
N GLY A 99 6.82 17.39 -0.48
CA GLY A 99 7.97 17.00 -1.29
C GLY A 99 9.29 17.62 -0.81
N ALA A 100 9.27 18.87 -0.31
CA ALA A 100 10.45 19.52 0.26
C ALA A 100 10.89 18.84 1.58
N GLY A 101 9.94 18.53 2.46
CA GLY A 101 10.19 17.82 3.72
C GLY A 101 10.75 16.42 3.47
N LEU A 102 10.12 15.65 2.58
CA LEU A 102 10.56 14.29 2.22
C LEU A 102 11.99 14.27 1.68
N ARG A 103 12.36 15.19 0.80
CA ARG A 103 13.74 15.26 0.27
C ARG A 103 14.80 15.51 1.35
N SER A 104 14.41 16.06 2.49
CA SER A 104 15.34 16.34 3.62
C SER A 104 15.49 15.16 4.58
N THR A 105 14.58 14.16 4.54
CA THR A 105 14.58 13.00 5.44
C THR A 105 15.41 11.86 4.88
N HIS A 106 16.72 11.79 5.24
CA HIS A 106 17.62 10.77 4.67
C HIS A 106 17.58 9.41 5.37
N ARG A 107 16.99 9.33 6.57
CA ARG A 107 16.97 8.11 7.40
C ARG A 107 15.57 7.47 7.46
N LEU A 108 14.65 7.94 6.64
CA LEU A 108 13.30 7.44 6.61
C LEU A 108 13.29 5.97 6.18
N MET A 109 12.71 5.11 7.02
CA MET A 109 12.59 3.66 6.78
C MET A 109 11.13 3.23 6.57
N ARG A 110 10.20 3.99 7.13
CA ARG A 110 8.76 3.71 6.96
C ARG A 110 8.05 4.99 6.57
N LEU A 111 7.34 4.93 5.44
CA LEU A 111 6.52 6.03 4.94
C LEU A 111 5.11 5.53 4.68
N THR A 112 4.13 6.23 5.24
CA THR A 112 2.71 6.04 4.94
C THR A 112 2.15 7.36 4.45
N ILE A 113 1.50 7.36 3.28
CA ILE A 113 0.79 8.50 2.70
C ILE A 113 -0.63 8.03 2.40
N GLN A 114 -1.61 8.60 3.12
CA GLN A 114 -3.04 8.30 2.95
C GLN A 114 -3.79 9.62 2.85
N VAL A 115 -4.19 9.96 1.66
CA VAL A 115 -4.83 11.26 1.37
C VAL A 115 -6.32 11.10 1.11
N ASP A 116 -6.82 9.84 1.13
CA ASP A 116 -8.24 9.42 0.99
C ASP A 116 -9.01 10.02 -0.20
N TYR A 117 -8.32 10.65 -1.16
CA TYR A 117 -8.95 11.24 -2.34
C TYR A 117 -8.92 10.26 -3.51
N ILE A 118 -10.01 9.55 -3.71
CA ILE A 118 -10.18 8.65 -4.85
C ILE A 118 -10.16 9.45 -6.15
N GLY A 119 -9.14 9.21 -6.97
CA GLY A 119 -9.23 9.46 -8.41
C GLY A 119 -8.45 10.62 -9.03
N HIS A 120 -7.63 11.41 -8.30
CA HIS A 120 -6.94 12.56 -8.91
C HIS A 120 -5.52 12.86 -8.42
N SER A 121 -4.87 11.98 -7.72
CA SER A 121 -3.58 12.31 -7.09
C SER A 121 -2.37 12.04 -8.00
N HIS A 122 -2.27 12.73 -9.13
CA HIS A 122 -1.02 12.78 -9.91
C HIS A 122 0.10 13.53 -9.15
N HIS A 123 0.21 13.25 -7.85
CA HIS A 123 1.14 13.94 -6.96
C HIS A 123 2.32 13.06 -6.54
N ALA A 124 2.51 11.90 -7.18
CA ALA A 124 3.65 11.02 -6.88
C ALA A 124 5.02 11.69 -7.12
N TRP A 125 5.06 12.83 -7.85
CA TRP A 125 6.25 13.68 -7.99
C TRP A 125 6.82 14.22 -6.66
N VAL A 126 6.06 14.19 -5.57
CA VAL A 126 6.56 14.53 -4.22
C VAL A 126 7.70 13.61 -3.78
N LEU A 127 7.76 12.39 -4.33
CA LEU A 127 8.81 11.40 -4.10
C LEU A 127 10.06 11.62 -4.95
N ASP A 128 10.01 12.53 -5.92
CA ASP A 128 11.14 12.79 -6.80
C ASP A 128 12.36 13.27 -6.02
N ARG A 129 13.52 12.70 -6.35
CA ARG A 129 14.83 13.01 -5.75
C ARG A 129 14.93 12.69 -4.24
N CYS A 130 14.01 11.93 -3.68
CA CYS A 130 14.16 11.38 -2.34
C CYS A 130 15.28 10.34 -2.33
N GLN A 131 16.17 10.41 -1.31
CA GLN A 131 17.37 9.57 -1.22
C GLN A 131 17.27 8.46 -0.15
N PHE A 132 16.23 8.49 0.64
CA PHE A 132 16.00 7.45 1.67
C PHE A 132 15.70 6.09 1.05
N LYS A 133 15.97 5.03 1.81
CA LYS A 133 15.67 3.65 1.44
C LYS A 133 14.63 3.09 2.40
N LEU A 134 13.41 2.92 1.91
CA LEU A 134 12.30 2.42 2.73
C LEU A 134 12.40 0.91 2.94
N ARG A 135 11.92 0.46 4.10
CA ARG A 135 11.57 -0.93 4.36
C ARG A 135 10.07 -1.16 4.23
N THR A 136 9.28 -0.16 4.60
CA THR A 136 7.82 -0.20 4.48
C THR A 136 7.35 1.05 3.75
N PHE A 137 6.53 0.86 2.72
CA PHE A 137 5.91 1.96 1.99
C PHE A 137 4.44 1.65 1.74
N HIS A 138 3.57 2.47 2.30
CA HIS A 138 2.13 2.40 2.11
C HIS A 138 1.65 3.71 1.51
N CYS A 139 0.96 3.68 0.36
CA CYS A 139 0.47 4.89 -0.27
C CYS A 139 -0.81 4.67 -1.08
N ASP A 140 -1.55 5.76 -1.22
CA ASP A 140 -2.69 5.94 -2.11
C ASP A 140 -2.38 6.86 -3.30
N LEU A 141 -1.08 7.15 -3.55
CA LEU A 141 -0.63 7.93 -4.70
C LEU A 141 -0.88 7.18 -6.01
N ALA A 142 -1.21 7.93 -7.07
CA ALA A 142 -1.44 7.37 -8.39
C ALA A 142 -0.23 6.59 -8.90
N TRP A 143 -0.50 5.44 -9.53
CA TRP A 143 0.51 4.62 -10.17
C TRP A 143 0.96 5.25 -11.49
N ASP A 144 1.97 6.08 -11.43
CA ASP A 144 2.54 6.82 -12.55
C ASP A 144 4.06 6.62 -12.70
N ASP A 145 4.67 7.30 -13.65
CA ASP A 145 6.11 7.23 -13.90
C ASP A 145 6.95 7.72 -12.71
N HIS A 146 6.45 8.67 -11.91
CA HIS A 146 7.13 9.17 -10.71
C HIS A 146 7.17 8.11 -9.62
N LEU A 147 6.02 7.48 -9.30
CA LEU A 147 5.94 6.42 -8.31
C LEU A 147 6.80 5.21 -8.73
N VAL A 148 6.69 4.77 -9.97
CA VAL A 148 7.48 3.65 -10.49
C VAL A 148 8.97 3.99 -10.53
N GLY A 149 9.32 5.24 -10.90
CA GLY A 149 10.70 5.74 -10.84
C GLY A 149 11.27 5.65 -9.42
N PHE A 150 10.52 6.13 -8.43
CA PHE A 150 10.90 6.03 -7.02
C PHE A 150 11.05 4.57 -6.55
N LEU A 151 10.09 3.70 -6.86
CA LEU A 151 10.13 2.28 -6.48
C LEU A 151 11.32 1.55 -7.09
N ASN A 152 11.74 1.90 -8.30
CA ASN A 152 12.91 1.30 -8.94
C ASN A 152 14.21 1.48 -8.15
N ASP A 153 14.27 2.51 -7.33
CA ASP A 153 15.44 2.85 -6.53
C ASP A 153 15.37 2.30 -5.09
N GLN A 154 14.25 1.63 -4.71
CA GLN A 154 14.05 1.11 -3.35
C GLN A 154 14.55 -0.33 -3.20
N ASP A 155 15.86 -0.50 -2.98
CA ASP A 155 16.51 -1.81 -2.85
C ASP A 155 16.35 -2.47 -1.46
N GLU A 156 15.91 -1.71 -0.45
CA GLU A 156 15.66 -2.19 0.92
C GLU A 156 14.17 -2.49 1.20
N LEU A 157 13.27 -2.23 0.24
CA LEU A 157 11.83 -2.32 0.47
C LEU A 157 11.39 -3.78 0.65
N GLU A 158 10.75 -4.05 1.80
CA GLU A 158 10.26 -5.36 2.23
C GLU A 158 8.72 -5.46 2.17
N ASP A 159 8.03 -4.34 2.41
CA ASP A 159 6.57 -4.27 2.56
C ASP A 159 6.03 -3.09 1.75
N LEU A 160 5.17 -3.39 0.78
CA LEU A 160 4.57 -2.44 -0.14
C LEU A 160 3.05 -2.56 -0.12
N TYR A 161 2.36 -1.46 0.21
CA TYR A 161 0.93 -1.29 0.02
C TYR A 161 0.65 -0.15 -0.96
N ILE A 162 -0.12 -0.44 -2.01
CA ILE A 162 -0.55 0.53 -3.01
C ILE A 162 -2.07 0.47 -3.10
N LEU A 163 -2.74 1.60 -3.01
CA LEU A 163 -4.20 1.67 -3.13
C LEU A 163 -4.65 2.03 -4.55
N ASP A 164 -3.96 2.96 -5.21
CA ASP A 164 -4.34 3.46 -6.54
C ASP A 164 -3.47 2.79 -7.63
N PHE A 165 -3.95 1.67 -8.15
CA PHE A 165 -3.37 1.00 -9.32
C PHE A 165 -4.36 1.07 -10.48
N PRO A 166 -3.95 1.52 -11.69
CA PRO A 166 -4.87 1.73 -12.79
C PRO A 166 -5.56 0.43 -13.21
N TYR A 167 -6.89 0.51 -13.32
CA TYR A 167 -7.68 -0.57 -13.89
C TYR A 167 -7.51 -0.62 -15.40
N PRO A 168 -7.48 -1.79 -16.03
CA PRO A 168 -7.51 -1.89 -17.47
C PRO A 168 -8.80 -1.24 -18.00
N VAL A 169 -8.66 -0.28 -18.90
CA VAL A 169 -9.79 0.50 -19.46
C VAL A 169 -10.70 -0.37 -20.36
N ASP A 170 -10.38 -1.62 -20.58
CA ASP A 170 -11.17 -2.56 -21.41
C ASP A 170 -12.46 -3.08 -20.72
N ALA A 171 -12.70 -2.71 -19.45
CA ALA A 171 -13.97 -2.94 -18.80
C ALA A 171 -14.97 -1.83 -19.22
N GLU A 172 -15.34 -1.82 -20.50
CA GLU A 172 -16.51 -1.06 -20.94
C GLU A 172 -17.71 -1.53 -20.08
N HIS A 173 -18.07 -0.73 -19.10
CA HIS A 173 -19.41 -0.79 -18.57
C HIS A 173 -20.34 -0.57 -19.78
N PRO A 174 -21.24 -1.48 -20.07
CA PRO A 174 -22.30 -1.20 -21.02
C PRO A 174 -23.19 -0.12 -20.39
N THR A 175 -22.76 1.13 -20.54
CA THR A 175 -23.63 2.26 -20.26
C THR A 175 -24.84 2.10 -21.16
N SER A 176 -25.96 1.80 -20.48
CA SER A 176 -27.36 1.97 -20.89
C SER A 176 -27.57 2.25 -22.38
N THR A 177 -28.25 1.30 -23.00
CA THR A 177 -28.81 1.33 -24.35
C THR A 177 -29.68 2.58 -24.57
N GLU A 178 -29.06 3.71 -24.86
CA GLU A 178 -29.75 4.78 -25.56
C GLU A 178 -29.62 4.52 -27.06
N PRO A 179 -30.72 4.57 -27.85
CA PRO A 179 -30.68 4.36 -29.28
C PRO A 179 -29.83 5.46 -29.94
N GLN A 180 -28.64 5.08 -30.40
CA GLN A 180 -27.68 5.96 -31.05
C GLN A 180 -28.30 6.58 -32.30
N ARG A 181 -28.37 7.90 -32.33
CA ARG A 181 -28.54 8.67 -33.56
C ARG A 181 -27.33 8.44 -34.46
N PRO A 182 -27.55 8.03 -35.74
CA PRO A 182 -26.40 7.86 -36.66
C PRO A 182 -26.01 9.23 -37.17
N LEU A 183 -24.86 9.77 -36.79
CA LEU A 183 -24.14 10.84 -37.47
C LEU A 183 -23.03 11.46 -36.56
N SER A 184 -22.12 10.63 -36.08
CA SER A 184 -20.85 11.17 -35.59
C SER A 184 -19.70 10.31 -36.13
N PRO A 185 -18.60 10.91 -36.62
CA PRO A 185 -17.42 10.15 -37.04
C PRO A 185 -16.91 9.33 -35.88
N PRO A 186 -16.33 8.12 -36.13
CA PRO A 186 -15.80 7.27 -35.06
C PRO A 186 -14.78 8.07 -34.25
N PRO A 187 -14.82 7.97 -32.90
CA PRO A 187 -13.83 8.62 -32.06
C PRO A 187 -12.43 8.15 -32.47
N PRO A 188 -11.42 9.03 -32.39
CA PRO A 188 -10.05 8.64 -32.69
C PRO A 188 -9.65 7.47 -31.76
N PRO A 189 -8.81 6.54 -32.24
CA PRO A 189 -8.38 5.39 -31.45
C PRO A 189 -7.79 5.88 -30.12
N VAL A 190 -8.45 5.46 -29.01
CA VAL A 190 -7.97 5.76 -27.66
C VAL A 190 -6.58 5.14 -27.54
N ARG A 191 -5.53 5.96 -27.42
CA ARG A 191 -4.19 5.48 -27.14
C ARG A 191 -4.27 4.71 -25.83
N ARG A 192 -4.01 3.40 -25.89
CA ARG A 192 -3.82 2.59 -24.67
C ARG A 192 -2.67 3.22 -23.90
N VAL A 193 -2.98 3.81 -22.77
CA VAL A 193 -1.97 4.27 -21.83
C VAL A 193 -1.38 3.00 -21.22
N VAL A 194 -0.18 2.64 -21.61
CA VAL A 194 0.54 1.51 -21.02
C VAL A 194 0.97 1.95 -19.62
N SER A 195 0.42 1.30 -18.61
CA SER A 195 0.82 1.56 -17.22
C SER A 195 2.33 1.30 -17.05
N PRO A 196 3.07 2.20 -16.41
CA PRO A 196 4.49 2.01 -16.20
C PRO A 196 4.74 0.77 -15.34
N VAL A 197 5.79 0.01 -15.67
CA VAL A 197 6.15 -1.23 -14.97
C VAL A 197 7.53 -1.07 -14.34
N PRO A 198 7.71 -1.49 -13.07
CA PRO A 198 9.02 -1.46 -12.42
C PRO A 198 10.06 -2.30 -13.19
N ARG A 199 11.30 -1.84 -13.19
CA ARG A 199 12.40 -2.51 -13.90
C ARG A 199 12.57 -3.96 -13.41
N ALA A 200 12.97 -4.85 -14.29
CA ALA A 200 13.36 -6.19 -13.91
C ALA A 200 14.53 -6.14 -12.90
N GLY A 201 14.41 -6.88 -11.79
CA GLY A 201 15.39 -6.88 -10.70
C GLY A 201 15.29 -5.71 -9.71
N SER A 202 14.40 -4.74 -9.91
CA SER A 202 14.08 -3.77 -8.85
C SER A 202 13.33 -4.45 -7.69
N LEU A 203 13.33 -3.83 -6.50
CA LEU A 203 12.66 -4.32 -5.29
C LEU A 203 13.16 -5.72 -4.85
N PRO A 204 14.48 -5.95 -4.71
CA PRO A 204 15.06 -7.28 -4.50
C PRO A 204 14.70 -7.91 -3.14
N LYS A 205 14.19 -7.13 -2.19
CA LYS A 205 13.79 -7.60 -0.85
C LYS A 205 12.28 -7.62 -0.64
N LEU A 206 11.49 -7.21 -1.64
CA LEU A 206 10.04 -7.11 -1.50
C LEU A 206 9.44 -8.48 -1.21
N SER A 207 8.87 -8.64 -0.03
CA SER A 207 8.32 -9.90 0.47
C SER A 207 6.83 -9.85 0.79
N ILE A 208 6.30 -8.66 1.02
CA ILE A 208 4.89 -8.42 1.33
C ILE A 208 4.36 -7.43 0.30
N LEU A 209 3.27 -7.81 -0.36
CA LEU A 209 2.58 -6.99 -1.34
C LEU A 209 1.08 -6.95 -1.03
N GLU A 210 0.56 -5.74 -0.82
CA GLU A 210 -0.87 -5.47 -0.75
C GLU A 210 -1.25 -4.47 -1.84
N CYS A 211 -2.24 -4.83 -2.66
CA CYS A 211 -2.67 -4.02 -3.81
C CYS A 211 -4.14 -4.29 -4.16
N PRO A 212 -4.83 -3.32 -4.80
CA PRO A 212 -6.27 -3.39 -5.02
C PRO A 212 -6.66 -4.32 -6.16
N THR A 213 -5.72 -4.72 -7.03
CA THR A 213 -6.04 -5.48 -8.24
C THR A 213 -5.04 -6.60 -8.53
N THR A 214 -5.50 -7.64 -9.20
CA THR A 214 -4.65 -8.75 -9.68
C THR A 214 -3.65 -8.31 -10.76
N ASP A 215 -3.90 -7.20 -11.46
CA ASP A 215 -2.97 -6.62 -12.43
C ASP A 215 -1.72 -6.06 -11.76
N ALA A 216 -1.87 -5.42 -10.58
CA ALA A 216 -0.73 -4.99 -9.78
C ALA A 216 0.15 -6.18 -9.37
N VAL A 217 -0.45 -7.33 -9.01
CA VAL A 217 0.29 -8.57 -8.73
C VAL A 217 1.08 -9.00 -9.97
N SER A 218 0.47 -8.92 -11.15
CA SER A 218 1.12 -9.29 -12.42
C SER A 218 2.34 -8.41 -12.72
N ALA A 219 2.30 -7.14 -12.35
CA ALA A 219 3.41 -6.20 -12.55
C ALA A 219 4.53 -6.34 -11.50
N LEU A 220 4.18 -6.72 -10.26
CA LEU A 220 5.08 -6.64 -9.11
C LEU A 220 5.63 -7.99 -8.61
N VAL A 221 4.97 -9.11 -8.86
CA VAL A 221 5.43 -10.42 -8.35
C VAL A 221 6.56 -11.04 -9.15
N PRO A 222 6.58 -11.00 -10.50
CA PRO A 222 7.58 -11.73 -11.26
C PRO A 222 9.03 -11.39 -10.87
N GLY A 223 9.81 -12.42 -10.56
CA GLY A 223 11.24 -12.32 -10.22
C GLY A 223 11.55 -11.73 -8.83
N ARG A 224 10.56 -11.34 -8.03
CA ARG A 224 10.75 -10.79 -6.67
C ARG A 224 10.45 -11.84 -5.60
N PRO A 225 11.07 -11.75 -4.40
CA PRO A 225 10.94 -12.77 -3.34
C PRO A 225 9.63 -12.63 -2.53
N ILE A 226 8.50 -12.46 -3.22
CA ILE A 226 7.20 -12.26 -2.59
C ILE A 226 6.76 -13.54 -1.87
N THR A 227 6.42 -13.40 -0.60
CA THR A 227 5.92 -14.49 0.25
C THR A 227 4.50 -14.26 0.76
N ARG A 228 4.03 -13.01 0.74
CA ARG A 228 2.69 -12.62 1.17
C ARG A 228 2.07 -11.72 0.13
N VAL A 229 0.87 -12.05 -0.30
CA VAL A 229 0.08 -11.26 -1.23
C VAL A 229 -1.31 -11.05 -0.64
N LYS A 230 -1.76 -9.79 -0.65
CA LYS A 230 -3.16 -9.42 -0.43
C LYS A 230 -3.62 -8.59 -1.61
N THR A 231 -4.72 -9.01 -2.24
CA THR A 231 -5.29 -8.36 -3.42
C THR A 231 -6.79 -8.58 -3.50
N CYS A 232 -7.45 -7.88 -4.42
CA CYS A 232 -8.89 -8.02 -4.64
C CYS A 232 -9.17 -8.29 -6.12
N PHE A 233 -10.35 -8.79 -6.41
CA PHE A 233 -10.84 -8.81 -7.79
C PHE A 233 -11.24 -7.40 -8.24
N ALA A 234 -10.90 -7.06 -9.48
CA ALA A 234 -11.24 -5.77 -10.09
C ALA A 234 -12.73 -5.68 -10.50
N THR A 235 -13.41 -6.81 -10.62
CA THR A 235 -14.77 -6.89 -11.17
C THR A 235 -15.69 -7.77 -10.32
N SER A 236 -17.00 -7.60 -10.49
CA SER A 236 -18.03 -8.51 -9.95
C SER A 236 -18.41 -9.62 -10.93
N ASP A 237 -18.04 -9.51 -12.22
CA ASP A 237 -18.36 -10.50 -13.24
C ASP A 237 -17.61 -11.82 -13.05
N ILE A 238 -18.35 -12.94 -13.02
CA ILE A 238 -17.79 -14.27 -12.70
C ILE A 238 -16.77 -14.75 -13.74
N GLU A 239 -17.04 -14.51 -15.03
CA GLU A 239 -16.13 -14.98 -16.08
C GLU A 239 -14.82 -14.17 -16.11
N THR A 240 -14.93 -12.87 -15.82
CA THR A 240 -13.73 -12.02 -15.68
C THR A 240 -12.95 -12.40 -14.43
N LYS A 241 -13.60 -12.66 -13.29
CA LYS A 241 -12.94 -13.18 -12.08
C LYS A 241 -12.20 -14.50 -12.33
N ARG A 242 -12.76 -15.41 -13.12
CA ARG A 242 -12.08 -16.66 -13.48
C ARG A 242 -10.80 -16.42 -14.29
N ARG A 243 -10.83 -15.46 -15.21
CA ARG A 243 -9.65 -15.05 -15.99
C ARG A 243 -8.60 -14.39 -15.10
N GLU A 244 -9.02 -13.44 -14.26
CA GLU A 244 -8.14 -12.80 -13.26
C GLU A 244 -7.49 -13.84 -12.34
N LEU A 245 -8.27 -14.79 -11.84
CA LEU A 245 -7.76 -15.86 -10.98
C LEU A 245 -6.72 -16.72 -11.67
N THR A 246 -6.96 -17.11 -12.92
CA THR A 246 -6.00 -17.87 -13.72
C THR A 246 -4.70 -17.08 -13.93
N ALA A 247 -4.79 -15.79 -14.29
CA ALA A 247 -3.65 -14.90 -14.46
C ALA A 247 -2.89 -14.71 -13.15
N LEU A 248 -3.60 -14.53 -12.03
CA LEU A 248 -3.02 -14.42 -10.70
C LEU A 248 -2.13 -15.63 -10.37
N PHE A 249 -2.64 -16.86 -10.52
CA PHE A 249 -1.85 -18.07 -10.22
C PHE A 249 -0.67 -18.27 -11.17
N VAL A 250 -0.78 -17.84 -12.42
CA VAL A 250 0.37 -17.84 -13.37
C VAL A 250 1.46 -16.90 -12.84
N ASN A 251 1.11 -15.71 -12.40
CA ASN A 251 2.07 -14.71 -11.92
C ASN A 251 2.66 -15.08 -10.55
N LEU A 252 1.86 -15.64 -9.63
CA LEU A 252 2.36 -16.09 -8.33
C LEU A 252 3.45 -17.16 -8.46
N ARG A 253 3.41 -18.00 -9.50
CA ARG A 253 4.46 -19.00 -9.81
C ARG A 253 5.79 -18.37 -10.22
N LEU A 254 5.79 -17.10 -10.64
CA LEU A 254 6.98 -16.36 -11.04
C LEU A 254 7.67 -15.67 -9.85
N SER A 255 7.13 -15.81 -8.63
CA SER A 255 7.84 -15.36 -7.44
C SER A 255 9.14 -16.10 -7.24
N ALA A 256 10.19 -15.39 -6.82
CA ALA A 256 11.50 -16.00 -6.53
C ALA A 256 11.51 -16.82 -5.22
N ARG A 257 10.46 -16.73 -4.38
CA ARG A 257 10.28 -17.50 -3.15
C ARG A 257 8.90 -18.16 -3.10
N PRO A 258 8.76 -19.26 -2.34
CA PRO A 258 7.46 -19.87 -2.10
C PRO A 258 6.49 -18.90 -1.39
N LEU A 259 5.24 -18.92 -1.83
CA LEU A 259 4.17 -18.14 -1.20
C LEU A 259 3.80 -18.75 0.16
N LEU A 260 3.64 -17.91 1.18
CA LEU A 260 3.26 -18.31 2.55
C LEU A 260 1.84 -17.85 2.90
N SER A 261 1.39 -16.75 2.30
CA SER A 261 0.09 -16.14 2.58
C SER A 261 -0.51 -15.59 1.29
N LEU A 262 -1.76 -15.93 1.05
CA LEU A 262 -2.58 -15.36 -0.02
C LEU A 262 -3.92 -14.92 0.56
N ASP A 263 -4.20 -13.63 0.49
CA ASP A 263 -5.47 -13.04 0.85
C ASP A 263 -6.11 -12.45 -0.40
N LEU A 264 -7.25 -12.98 -0.81
CA LEU A 264 -7.97 -12.56 -2.00
C LEU A 264 -9.34 -12.04 -1.61
N GLY A 265 -9.48 -10.71 -1.61
CA GLY A 265 -10.74 -10.03 -1.34
C GLY A 265 -11.74 -10.23 -2.49
N ASP A 266 -12.97 -10.56 -2.13
CA ASP A 266 -14.10 -10.61 -3.06
C ASP A 266 -15.31 -9.89 -2.43
N SER A 267 -15.63 -8.70 -2.91
CA SER A 267 -16.75 -7.90 -2.43
C SER A 267 -18.12 -8.58 -2.62
N SER A 268 -18.22 -9.53 -3.54
CA SER A 268 -19.47 -10.25 -3.81
C SER A 268 -19.67 -11.50 -2.94
N TYR A 269 -18.63 -11.95 -2.22
CA TYR A 269 -18.64 -13.17 -1.39
C TYR A 269 -19.31 -14.38 -2.06
N ASN A 270 -19.01 -14.56 -3.35
CA ASN A 270 -19.65 -15.61 -4.16
C ASN A 270 -19.01 -16.98 -3.88
N THR A 271 -19.84 -17.96 -3.47
CA THR A 271 -19.39 -19.33 -3.14
C THR A 271 -18.78 -20.05 -4.35
N ASP A 272 -19.29 -19.82 -5.57
CA ASP A 272 -18.75 -20.43 -6.79
C ASP A 272 -17.34 -19.90 -7.09
N CYS A 273 -17.10 -18.61 -6.87
CA CYS A 273 -15.77 -18.02 -6.95
C CYS A 273 -14.82 -18.64 -5.92
N THR A 274 -15.27 -18.81 -4.68
CA THR A 274 -14.47 -19.44 -3.63
C THR A 274 -14.12 -20.88 -3.97
N LEU A 275 -15.08 -21.69 -4.43
CA LEU A 275 -14.82 -23.06 -4.85
C LEU A 275 -13.85 -23.14 -6.04
N ASN A 276 -13.98 -22.23 -6.99
CA ASN A 276 -13.05 -22.14 -8.11
C ASN A 276 -11.63 -21.73 -7.66
N PHE A 277 -11.53 -20.78 -6.74
CA PHE A 277 -10.25 -20.40 -6.12
C PHE A 277 -9.60 -21.60 -5.41
N LEU A 278 -10.34 -22.35 -4.59
CA LEU A 278 -9.83 -23.54 -3.93
C LEU A 278 -9.37 -24.62 -4.92
N ARG A 279 -10.10 -24.82 -6.02
CA ARG A 279 -9.67 -25.73 -7.11
C ARG A 279 -8.35 -25.29 -7.72
N HIS A 280 -8.15 -23.99 -7.96
CA HIS A 280 -6.87 -23.45 -8.42
C HIS A 280 -5.76 -23.64 -7.38
N CYS A 281 -6.03 -23.44 -6.10
CA CYS A 281 -5.06 -23.74 -5.03
C CYS A 281 -4.58 -25.19 -5.09
N VAL A 282 -5.50 -26.15 -5.21
CA VAL A 282 -5.18 -27.57 -5.32
C VAL A 282 -4.40 -27.89 -6.58
N SER A 283 -4.81 -27.31 -7.72
CA SER A 283 -4.16 -27.56 -9.01
C SER A 283 -2.77 -26.93 -9.12
N ALA A 284 -2.51 -25.90 -8.33
CA ALA A 284 -1.27 -25.13 -8.36
C ALA A 284 -0.14 -25.72 -7.51
N ASN A 285 -0.24 -26.99 -7.09
CA ASN A 285 0.63 -27.80 -6.22
C ASN A 285 1.88 -27.05 -5.69
N ARG A 286 2.93 -26.87 -6.52
CA ARG A 286 4.21 -26.29 -6.08
C ARG A 286 4.12 -24.86 -5.56
N THR A 287 3.17 -24.05 -6.04
CA THR A 287 3.01 -22.65 -5.60
C THR A 287 2.33 -22.59 -4.25
N MET A 288 1.41 -23.52 -3.98
CA MET A 288 0.56 -23.53 -2.79
C MET A 288 1.05 -24.44 -1.67
N ASP A 289 2.04 -25.32 -1.92
CA ASP A 289 2.54 -26.30 -0.92
C ASP A 289 3.02 -25.66 0.38
N ASN A 290 3.49 -24.40 0.33
CA ASN A 290 4.01 -23.68 1.49
C ASN A 290 3.02 -22.66 2.06
N VAL A 291 1.83 -22.49 1.47
CA VAL A 291 0.84 -21.54 1.94
C VAL A 291 0.27 -22.01 3.28
N ARG A 292 0.36 -21.13 4.28
CA ARG A 292 -0.11 -21.36 5.66
C ARG A 292 -1.33 -20.54 6.00
N TYR A 293 -1.61 -19.50 5.22
CA TYR A 293 -2.73 -18.60 5.43
C TYR A 293 -3.42 -18.31 4.09
N LEU A 294 -4.71 -18.56 4.07
CA LEU A 294 -5.64 -18.08 3.04
C LEU A 294 -6.58 -17.09 3.72
N GLY A 295 -6.82 -15.96 3.06
CA GLY A 295 -7.70 -14.93 3.57
C GLY A 295 -9.15 -15.37 3.79
N THR A 296 -10.05 -14.42 3.89
CA THR A 296 -11.47 -14.69 4.12
C THR A 296 -12.10 -15.36 2.90
N LEU A 297 -12.73 -16.51 3.12
CA LEU A 297 -13.41 -17.30 2.08
C LEU A 297 -14.88 -17.45 2.41
N ALA A 298 -15.75 -17.19 1.44
CA ALA A 298 -17.18 -17.51 1.54
C ALA A 298 -17.40 -18.98 1.20
N LEU A 299 -17.64 -19.81 2.21
CA LEU A 299 -17.92 -21.23 2.01
C LEU A 299 -19.43 -21.47 1.86
N PRO A 300 -19.85 -22.47 1.04
CA PRO A 300 -21.26 -22.83 0.93
C PRO A 300 -21.78 -23.33 2.28
N VAL A 301 -22.94 -22.81 2.68
CA VAL A 301 -23.59 -23.17 3.96
C VAL A 301 -24.16 -24.61 3.89
N ASP A 302 -24.51 -25.07 2.69
CA ASP A 302 -25.03 -26.41 2.48
C ASP A 302 -23.89 -27.42 2.40
N GLY A 303 -23.69 -28.20 3.47
CA GLY A 303 -22.61 -29.18 3.60
C GLY A 303 -22.51 -30.26 2.48
N ARG A 304 -23.38 -30.22 1.48
CA ARG A 304 -23.36 -31.14 0.35
C ARG A 304 -22.25 -30.85 -0.65
N GLU A 305 -21.79 -29.59 -0.80
CA GLU A 305 -20.77 -29.21 -1.76
C GLU A 305 -19.33 -29.33 -1.22
N VAL A 306 -19.16 -29.37 0.11
CA VAL A 306 -17.85 -29.52 0.76
C VAL A 306 -17.17 -30.86 0.43
N TRP A 307 -17.94 -31.88 0.08
CA TRP A 307 -17.43 -33.22 -0.26
C TRP A 307 -16.73 -33.31 -1.62
N ILE A 308 -16.77 -32.26 -2.45
CA ILE A 308 -16.13 -32.23 -3.78
C ILE A 308 -14.64 -31.86 -3.67
N LEU A 309 -14.18 -31.43 -2.51
CA LEU A 309 -12.77 -31.09 -2.30
C LEU A 309 -11.95 -32.38 -2.10
N PRO A 310 -10.83 -32.56 -2.85
CA PRO A 310 -9.94 -33.70 -2.60
C PRO A 310 -9.46 -33.75 -1.16
N SER A 311 -9.19 -34.95 -0.66
CA SER A 311 -8.81 -35.21 0.76
C SER A 311 -7.66 -34.34 1.28
N HIS A 312 -6.80 -33.82 0.40
CA HIS A 312 -5.71 -32.91 0.75
C HIS A 312 -6.18 -31.48 1.12
N CYS A 313 -7.39 -31.06 0.73
CA CYS A 313 -7.96 -29.78 1.10
C CYS A 313 -8.61 -29.78 2.49
N PHE A 314 -8.86 -30.94 3.08
CA PHE A 314 -9.43 -31.03 4.43
C PHE A 314 -8.55 -30.36 5.50
N PHE A 315 -7.24 -30.30 5.30
CA PHE A 315 -6.34 -29.61 6.24
C PHE A 315 -6.60 -28.11 6.29
N PHE A 316 -6.95 -27.50 5.16
CA PHE A 316 -7.28 -26.07 5.10
C PHE A 316 -8.71 -25.78 5.56
N ALA A 317 -9.67 -26.63 5.20
CA ALA A 317 -11.07 -26.46 5.62
C ALA A 317 -11.23 -26.65 7.16
N TYR A 318 -10.44 -27.54 7.77
CA TYR A 318 -10.48 -27.74 9.23
C TYR A 318 -9.94 -26.54 10.03
N LEU A 319 -9.01 -25.77 9.43
CA LEU A 319 -8.45 -24.57 10.06
C LEU A 319 -9.45 -23.38 10.06
N ILE A 320 -10.38 -23.34 9.10
CA ILE A 320 -11.34 -22.23 8.92
C ILE A 320 -12.63 -22.44 9.73
N ILE A 321 -12.99 -23.70 10.05
CA ILE A 321 -14.22 -24.01 10.81
C ILE A 321 -14.00 -23.95 12.33
N MET A 322 -12.74 -23.84 12.80
CA MET A 322 -12.41 -23.82 14.23
C MET A 322 -12.18 -22.42 14.82
N PHE A 323 -12.51 -21.34 14.08
CA PHE A 323 -12.48 -19.97 14.61
C PHE A 323 -13.83 -19.28 14.33
#